data_03c5192aaded3c3b5192470d3a215973
#
_entry.id   03c5192aaded3c3b5192470d3a215973
#
_cell.length_a   1.000
_cell.length_b   1.000
_cell.length_c   1.000
_cell.angle_alpha   90.00
_cell.angle_beta   90.00
_cell.angle_gamma   90.00
#
_symmetry.space_group_name_H-M   'P 1'
#
loop_
_entity.id
_entity.type
_entity.pdbx_description
1 polymer ?
#
loop_
_entity_poly.entity_id
_entity_poly.type
_entity_poly.pdbx_seq_one_letter_code
_entity_poly.pdbx_strand_id
1 'polypeptide(L)'
;MALEGDGRMAGGLRSLPRDTLRDRVYEGLRNSLLRGSFEPGEPLTVRSLATAFGTSPTPVREALQQLVAEQALTAEPNRSYRIPRVSRETFLEVRDIRVELEGLAAANAAAHIRPATLRRLELAVERMGKAIRSQDLKTYLAANQAAEHRISSIRDAGLRF
;
A
#
# COMPACT_ATOMS: atom_id res chain seq x y z
N MET A 1 41.00 29.50 -29.15
CA MET A 1 39.77 30.03 -29.71
C MET A 1 38.84 28.80 -29.90
N ALA A 2 37.79 28.59 -29.24
CA ALA A 2 36.93 29.33 -28.35
C ALA A 2 36.48 28.44 -27.18
N LEU A 3 36.37 29.05 -26.03
CA LEU A 3 35.65 28.59 -24.86
C LEU A 3 34.16 28.70 -25.14
N GLU A 4 33.40 27.68 -24.93
CA GLU A 4 32.01 27.83 -24.53
C GLU A 4 31.63 26.82 -23.47
N GLY A 5 31.84 27.28 -22.25
CA GLY A 5 31.11 26.73 -21.11
C GLY A 5 29.72 27.37 -21.14
N ASP A 6 28.68 26.60 -21.37
CA ASP A 6 27.33 26.99 -20.99
C ASP A 6 26.90 26.23 -19.74
N GLY A 7 27.32 26.80 -18.62
CA GLY A 7 26.85 26.46 -17.30
C GLY A 7 25.46 27.01 -17.07
N ARG A 8 24.43 26.48 -17.68
CA ARG A 8 23.05 26.76 -17.31
C ARG A 8 22.69 25.95 -16.06
N MET A 9 22.89 26.58 -14.94
CA MET A 9 22.19 26.32 -13.70
C MET A 9 20.71 26.68 -13.91
N ALA A 10 19.97 25.85 -14.58
CA ALA A 10 18.54 25.99 -14.69
C ALA A 10 17.94 24.64 -14.38
N GLY A 11 17.38 24.47 -13.18
CA GLY A 11 16.22 23.69 -12.83
C GLY A 11 15.98 22.32 -13.45
N GLY A 12 16.96 21.67 -14.02
CA GLY A 12 16.86 20.31 -14.52
C GLY A 12 17.04 19.30 -13.38
N LEU A 13 16.02 19.09 -12.59
CA LEU A 13 15.93 17.91 -11.75
C LEU A 13 16.05 16.71 -12.69
N ARG A 14 17.20 16.06 -12.71
CA ARG A 14 17.36 14.78 -13.38
C ARG A 14 16.47 13.78 -12.69
N SER A 15 15.70 13.03 -13.46
CA SER A 15 14.98 11.86 -13.02
C SER A 15 15.90 10.99 -12.14
N LEU A 16 15.57 10.89 -10.87
CA LEU A 16 16.28 9.97 -9.96
C LEU A 16 16.04 8.53 -10.43
N PRO A 17 17.02 7.63 -10.22
CA PRO A 17 16.82 6.20 -10.50
C PRO A 17 15.58 5.71 -9.77
N ARG A 18 14.70 5.06 -10.51
CA ARG A 18 13.31 4.85 -10.13
C ARG A 18 13.08 3.81 -9.05
N ASP A 19 14.10 3.10 -8.62
CA ASP A 19 13.90 2.00 -7.66
C ASP A 19 15.12 1.85 -6.78
N THR A 20 15.14 2.61 -5.69
CA THR A 20 16.18 2.42 -4.67
C THR A 20 15.88 1.14 -3.87
N LEU A 21 16.92 0.56 -3.27
CA LEU A 21 16.76 -0.59 -2.38
C LEU A 21 15.81 -0.26 -1.21
N ARG A 22 15.80 1.00 -0.74
CA ARG A 22 14.83 1.52 0.21
C ARG A 22 13.39 1.38 -0.29
N ASP A 23 13.13 1.81 -1.53
CA ASP A 23 11.77 1.79 -2.10
C ASP A 23 11.26 0.34 -2.24
N ARG A 24 12.13 -0.57 -2.64
CA ARG A 24 11.80 -2.00 -2.72
C ARG A 24 11.49 -2.62 -1.36
N VAL A 25 12.22 -2.25 -0.31
CA VAL A 25 11.96 -2.68 1.07
C VAL A 25 10.65 -2.08 1.56
N TYR A 26 10.41 -0.79 1.32
CA TYR A 26 9.17 -0.11 1.68
C TYR A 26 7.95 -0.78 1.03
N GLU A 27 7.97 -1.00 -0.28
CA GLU A 27 6.89 -1.66 -0.99
C GLU A 27 6.67 -3.11 -0.52
N GLY A 28 7.75 -3.84 -0.23
CA GLY A 28 7.68 -5.19 0.33
C GLY A 28 6.99 -5.21 1.70
N LEU A 29 7.35 -4.31 2.60
CA LEU A 29 6.74 -4.16 3.92
C LEU A 29 5.29 -3.72 3.80
N ARG A 30 5.01 -2.68 3.02
CA ARG A 30 3.66 -2.17 2.77
C ARG A 30 2.73 -3.26 2.26
N ASN A 31 3.18 -4.04 1.27
CA ASN A 31 2.41 -5.14 0.72
C ASN A 31 2.16 -6.26 1.77
N SER A 32 3.12 -6.53 2.63
CA SER A 32 2.96 -7.51 3.71
C SER A 32 1.95 -7.04 4.77
N LEU A 33 1.96 -5.74 5.11
CA LEU A 33 0.95 -5.12 5.98
C LEU A 33 -0.45 -5.23 5.38
N LEU A 34 -0.61 -4.86 4.12
CA LEU A 34 -1.90 -4.93 3.41
C LEU A 34 -2.47 -6.36 3.29
N ARG A 35 -1.59 -7.36 3.24
CA ARG A 35 -1.99 -8.79 3.21
C ARG A 35 -2.27 -9.37 4.59
N GLY A 36 -2.14 -8.58 5.66
CA GLY A 36 -2.30 -9.07 7.03
C GLY A 36 -1.26 -10.13 7.40
N SER A 37 -0.02 -9.99 6.91
CA SER A 37 1.06 -10.95 7.22
C SER A 37 1.61 -10.80 8.63
N PHE A 38 1.22 -9.75 9.34
CA PHE A 38 1.66 -9.43 10.69
C PHE A 38 0.46 -9.33 11.63
N GLU A 39 0.64 -9.74 12.87
CA GLU A 39 -0.40 -9.65 13.89
C GLU A 39 -0.45 -8.23 14.51
N PRO A 40 -1.64 -7.72 14.88
CA PRO A 40 -1.75 -6.46 15.62
C PRO A 40 -0.95 -6.48 16.92
N GLY A 41 -0.03 -5.54 17.07
CA GLY A 41 0.87 -5.46 18.20
C GLY A 41 2.18 -6.27 18.03
N GLU A 42 2.39 -6.92 16.90
CA GLU A 42 3.63 -7.65 16.61
C GLU A 42 4.83 -6.70 16.56
N PRO A 43 5.94 -7.03 17.23
CA PRO A 43 7.16 -6.24 17.18
C PRO A 43 7.96 -6.54 15.90
N LEU A 44 8.44 -5.50 15.24
CA LEU A 44 9.33 -5.58 14.10
C LEU A 44 10.70 -4.99 14.47
N THR A 45 11.77 -5.65 14.06
CA THR A 45 13.13 -5.14 14.26
C THR A 45 13.85 -4.91 12.93
N VAL A 46 14.69 -3.89 12.89
CA VAL A 46 15.52 -3.60 11.70
C VAL A 46 16.37 -4.82 11.33
N ARG A 47 16.90 -5.54 12.33
CA ARG A 47 17.80 -6.67 12.12
C ARG A 47 17.06 -7.86 11.47
N SER A 48 15.90 -8.24 11.99
CA SER A 48 15.13 -9.36 11.45
C SER A 48 14.68 -9.09 10.01
N LEU A 49 14.22 -7.85 9.75
CA LEU A 49 13.78 -7.46 8.41
C LEU A 49 14.96 -7.34 7.42
N ALA A 50 16.11 -6.82 7.86
CA ALA A 50 17.30 -6.78 7.01
C ALA A 50 17.73 -8.19 6.58
N THR A 51 17.68 -9.16 7.50
CA THR A 51 17.94 -10.57 7.20
C THR A 51 16.90 -11.13 6.21
N ALA A 52 15.60 -10.87 6.45
CA ALA A 52 14.52 -11.36 5.60
C ALA A 52 14.57 -10.78 4.18
N PHE A 53 14.94 -9.51 4.02
CA PHE A 53 15.10 -8.87 2.71
C PHE A 53 16.48 -9.09 2.06
N GLY A 54 17.41 -9.74 2.75
CA GLY A 54 18.78 -9.94 2.23
C GLY A 54 19.53 -8.62 2.01
N THR A 55 19.36 -7.62 2.89
CA THR A 55 19.92 -6.29 2.72
C THR A 55 20.61 -5.76 3.98
N SER A 56 21.24 -4.59 3.86
CA SER A 56 21.82 -3.90 5.01
C SER A 56 20.72 -3.23 5.87
N PRO A 57 21.00 -2.89 7.14
CA PRO A 57 20.04 -2.24 8.04
C PRO A 57 19.57 -0.85 7.60
N THR A 58 20.36 -0.12 6.81
CA THR A 58 20.06 1.27 6.44
C THR A 58 18.76 1.43 5.63
N PRO A 59 18.57 0.78 4.47
CA PRO A 59 17.35 0.92 3.69
C PRO A 59 16.11 0.42 4.45
N VAL A 60 16.27 -0.58 5.33
CA VAL A 60 15.18 -1.07 6.18
C VAL A 60 14.76 -0.01 7.20
N ARG A 61 15.72 0.66 7.82
CA ARG A 61 15.42 1.73 8.79
C ARG A 61 14.68 2.89 8.14
N GLU A 62 15.13 3.31 6.97
CA GLU A 62 14.49 4.39 6.21
C GLU A 62 13.05 4.02 5.80
N ALA A 63 12.83 2.80 5.31
CA ALA A 63 11.50 2.30 4.97
C ALA A 63 10.58 2.23 6.20
N LEU A 64 11.07 1.77 7.34
CA LEU A 64 10.31 1.73 8.58
C LEU A 64 9.98 3.14 9.10
N GLN A 65 10.91 4.09 9.01
CA GLN A 65 10.65 5.48 9.38
C GLN A 65 9.55 6.10 8.50
N GLN A 66 9.55 5.80 7.22
CA GLN A 66 8.49 6.24 6.32
C GLN A 66 7.13 5.65 6.72
N LEU A 67 7.07 4.34 7.00
CA LEU A 67 5.82 3.70 7.46
C LEU A 67 5.33 4.24 8.81
N VAL A 68 6.24 4.69 9.68
CA VAL A 68 5.87 5.40 10.92
C VAL A 68 5.30 6.78 10.61
N ALA A 69 5.91 7.54 9.71
CA ALA A 69 5.38 8.84 9.29
C ALA A 69 3.97 8.72 8.65
N GLU A 70 3.69 7.61 7.98
CA GLU A 70 2.39 7.26 7.43
C GLU A 70 1.43 6.63 8.46
N GLN A 71 1.83 6.53 9.73
CA GLN A 71 1.06 5.90 10.81
C GLN A 71 0.72 4.41 10.58
N ALA A 72 1.37 3.77 9.62
CA ALA A 72 1.25 2.33 9.38
C ALA A 72 1.98 1.50 10.45
N LEU A 73 2.96 2.09 11.13
CA LEU A 73 3.70 1.51 12.24
C LEU A 73 3.83 2.53 13.38
N THR A 74 4.06 2.04 14.60
CA THR A 74 4.50 2.85 15.73
C THR A 74 5.96 2.60 16.04
N ALA A 75 6.73 3.68 16.31
CA ALA A 75 8.10 3.57 16.80
C ALA A 75 8.08 3.36 18.32
N GLU A 76 8.91 2.46 18.80
CA GLU A 76 9.10 2.21 20.23
C GLU A 76 10.53 2.55 20.69
N PRO A 77 10.76 2.73 21.98
CA PRO A 77 12.11 2.84 22.53
C PRO A 77 13.01 1.69 22.05
N ASN A 78 14.32 1.91 21.98
CA ASN A 78 15.30 0.92 21.57
C ASN A 78 15.29 0.50 20.10
N ARG A 79 14.81 1.37 19.20
CA ARG A 79 14.84 1.15 17.74
C ARG A 79 14.02 -0.07 17.28
N SER A 80 12.97 -0.37 17.99
CA SER A 80 11.94 -1.33 17.56
C SER A 80 10.73 -0.60 17.01
N TYR A 81 9.95 -1.33 16.25
CA TYR A 81 8.72 -0.86 15.61
C TYR A 81 7.61 -1.85 15.93
N ARG A 82 6.37 -1.40 15.91
CA ARG A 82 5.23 -2.28 16.23
C ARG A 82 4.08 -2.04 15.27
N ILE A 83 3.37 -3.12 14.95
CA ILE A 83 2.09 -3.06 14.25
C ILE A 83 1.07 -2.40 15.19
N PRO A 84 0.41 -1.29 14.78
CA PRO A 84 -0.58 -0.64 15.64
C PRO A 84 -1.75 -1.57 15.98
N ARG A 85 -2.28 -1.42 17.20
CA ARG A 85 -3.57 -1.99 17.56
C ARG A 85 -4.63 -0.94 17.31
N VAL A 86 -5.52 -1.19 16.37
CA VAL A 86 -6.61 -0.28 16.05
C VAL A 86 -7.74 -0.47 17.06
N SER A 87 -8.22 0.61 17.68
CA SER A 87 -9.39 0.55 18.54
C SER A 87 -10.66 0.29 17.72
N ARG A 88 -11.72 -0.19 18.39
CA ARG A 88 -13.01 -0.38 17.73
C ARG A 88 -13.57 0.96 17.22
N GLU A 89 -13.39 2.02 17.97
CA GLU A 89 -13.83 3.38 17.61
C GLU A 89 -13.14 3.83 16.31
N THR A 90 -11.82 3.81 16.29
CA THR A 90 -11.03 4.19 15.10
C THR A 90 -11.38 3.33 13.90
N PHE A 91 -11.61 2.02 14.10
CA PHE A 91 -12.05 1.13 13.03
C PHE A 91 -13.39 1.56 12.44
N LEU A 92 -14.36 1.94 13.29
CA LEU A 92 -15.69 2.37 12.85
C LEU A 92 -15.63 3.71 12.11
N GLU A 93 -14.85 4.66 12.60
CA GLU A 93 -14.64 5.95 11.93
C GLU A 93 -14.04 5.79 10.54
N VAL A 94 -12.96 5.01 10.43
CA VAL A 94 -12.31 4.73 9.14
C VAL A 94 -13.26 3.97 8.20
N ARG A 95 -14.02 3.00 8.71
CA ARG A 95 -15.03 2.27 7.93
C ARG A 95 -16.05 3.22 7.31
N ASP A 96 -16.58 4.15 8.07
CA ASP A 96 -17.64 5.06 7.61
C ASP A 96 -17.11 5.97 6.50
N ILE A 97 -15.90 6.54 6.65
CA ILE A 97 -15.23 7.30 5.59
C ILE A 97 -14.99 6.44 4.34
N ARG A 98 -14.53 5.21 4.51
CA ARG A 98 -14.28 4.28 3.40
C ARG A 98 -15.54 3.92 2.64
N VAL A 99 -16.65 3.68 3.32
CA VAL A 99 -17.94 3.37 2.69
C VAL A 99 -18.37 4.49 1.75
N GLU A 100 -18.24 5.75 2.17
CA GLU A 100 -18.57 6.91 1.33
C GLU A 100 -17.64 7.03 0.12
N LEU A 101 -16.32 6.97 0.34
CA LEU A 101 -15.33 7.14 -0.72
C LEU A 101 -15.32 5.97 -1.71
N GLU A 102 -15.38 4.74 -1.22
CA GLU A 102 -15.40 3.54 -2.05
C GLU A 102 -16.72 3.42 -2.81
N GLY A 103 -17.85 3.80 -2.18
CA GLY A 103 -19.15 3.88 -2.83
C GLY A 103 -19.17 4.87 -3.99
N LEU A 104 -18.60 6.07 -3.79
CA LEU A 104 -18.45 7.06 -4.85
C LEU A 104 -17.54 6.56 -5.97
N ALA A 105 -16.41 5.94 -5.63
CA ALA A 105 -15.50 5.36 -6.61
C ALA A 105 -16.15 4.23 -7.42
N ALA A 106 -16.91 3.37 -6.76
CA ALA A 106 -17.66 2.29 -7.40
C ALA A 106 -18.76 2.82 -8.34
N ALA A 107 -19.51 3.84 -7.92
CA ALA A 107 -20.53 4.49 -8.75
C ALA A 107 -19.92 5.09 -10.02
N ASN A 108 -18.79 5.81 -9.89
CA ASN A 108 -18.08 6.36 -11.04
C ASN A 108 -17.52 5.28 -11.97
N ALA A 109 -17.00 4.18 -11.42
CA ALA A 109 -16.49 3.07 -12.20
C ALA A 109 -17.60 2.30 -12.94
N ALA A 110 -18.80 2.21 -12.38
CA ALA A 110 -19.93 1.48 -12.95
C ALA A 110 -20.33 1.96 -14.33
N ALA A 111 -20.20 3.27 -14.61
CA ALA A 111 -20.50 3.87 -15.92
C ALA A 111 -19.54 3.39 -17.04
N HIS A 112 -18.36 2.88 -16.69
CA HIS A 112 -17.29 2.54 -17.63
C HIS A 112 -16.83 1.08 -17.51
N ILE A 113 -17.53 0.26 -16.71
CA ILE A 113 -17.12 -1.11 -16.43
C ILE A 113 -17.36 -2.03 -17.63
N ARG A 114 -16.35 -2.81 -17.98
CA ARG A 114 -16.46 -3.83 -19.02
C ARG A 114 -17.06 -5.12 -18.43
N PRO A 115 -17.87 -5.90 -19.18
CA PRO A 115 -18.48 -7.14 -18.68
C PRO A 115 -17.49 -8.13 -18.08
N ALA A 116 -16.29 -8.27 -18.68
CA ALA A 116 -15.25 -9.15 -18.15
C ALA A 116 -14.70 -8.68 -16.78
N THR A 117 -14.62 -7.37 -16.56
CA THR A 117 -14.19 -6.79 -15.27
C THR A 117 -15.28 -6.94 -14.22
N LEU A 118 -16.55 -6.73 -14.59
CA LEU A 118 -17.68 -6.95 -13.71
C LEU A 118 -17.70 -8.39 -13.18
N ARG A 119 -17.61 -9.39 -14.06
CA ARG A 119 -17.53 -10.80 -13.62
C ARG A 119 -16.39 -11.08 -12.64
N ARG A 120 -15.24 -10.45 -12.84
CA ARG A 120 -14.10 -10.60 -11.91
C ARG A 120 -14.36 -9.95 -10.55
N LEU A 121 -15.11 -8.86 -10.51
CA LEU A 121 -15.56 -8.24 -9.25
C LEU A 121 -16.58 -9.12 -8.54
N GLU A 122 -17.57 -9.65 -9.26
CA GLU A 122 -18.53 -10.59 -8.71
C GLU A 122 -17.85 -11.81 -8.05
N LEU A 123 -16.88 -12.41 -8.74
CA LEU A 123 -16.08 -13.51 -8.18
C LEU A 123 -15.26 -13.09 -6.94
N ALA A 124 -14.77 -11.87 -6.91
CA ALA A 124 -14.04 -11.36 -5.73
C ALA A 124 -14.98 -11.20 -4.53
N VAL A 125 -16.18 -10.64 -4.74
CA VAL A 125 -17.23 -10.51 -3.71
C VAL A 125 -17.66 -11.88 -3.18
N GLU A 126 -17.85 -12.86 -4.06
CA GLU A 126 -18.17 -14.23 -3.66
C GLU A 126 -17.07 -14.86 -2.79
N ARG A 127 -15.80 -14.65 -3.18
CA ARG A 127 -14.64 -15.10 -2.41
C ARG A 127 -14.57 -14.44 -1.02
N MET A 128 -14.80 -13.13 -0.96
CA MET A 128 -14.88 -12.41 0.32
C MET A 128 -15.99 -12.99 1.21
N GLY A 129 -17.18 -13.21 0.66
CA GLY A 129 -18.29 -13.82 1.40
C GLY A 129 -18.00 -15.23 1.91
N LYS A 130 -17.29 -16.07 1.14
CA LYS A 130 -16.83 -17.39 1.60
C LYS A 130 -15.80 -17.25 2.72
N ALA A 131 -14.83 -16.36 2.56
CA ALA A 131 -13.77 -16.12 3.53
C ALA A 131 -14.30 -15.61 4.89
N ILE A 132 -15.32 -14.76 4.87
CA ILE A 132 -16.01 -14.29 6.09
C ILE A 132 -16.64 -15.49 6.83
N ARG A 133 -17.36 -16.35 6.12
CA ARG A 133 -18.02 -17.52 6.73
C ARG A 133 -17.03 -18.54 7.31
N SER A 134 -15.86 -18.67 6.71
CA SER A 134 -14.78 -19.55 7.19
C SER A 134 -13.79 -18.88 8.13
N GLN A 135 -14.00 -17.60 8.46
CA GLN A 135 -13.08 -16.78 9.28
C GLN A 135 -11.64 -16.72 8.73
N ASP A 136 -11.50 -16.84 7.40
CA ASP A 136 -10.21 -16.76 6.70
C ASP A 136 -9.90 -15.31 6.31
N LEU A 137 -9.34 -14.56 7.27
CA LEU A 137 -8.96 -13.17 7.09
C LEU A 137 -7.98 -12.98 5.93
N LYS A 138 -7.05 -13.89 5.74
CA LYS A 138 -6.02 -13.79 4.69
C LYS A 138 -6.65 -13.86 3.29
N THR A 139 -7.55 -14.80 3.06
CA THR A 139 -8.29 -14.91 1.79
C THR A 139 -9.21 -13.71 1.59
N TYR A 140 -9.86 -13.22 2.65
CA TYR A 140 -10.67 -11.99 2.58
C TYR A 140 -9.85 -10.79 2.11
N LEU A 141 -8.73 -10.49 2.78
CA LEU A 141 -7.86 -9.35 2.45
C LEU A 141 -7.32 -9.42 1.02
N ALA A 142 -6.90 -10.60 0.57
CA ALA A 142 -6.41 -10.78 -0.80
C ALA A 142 -7.51 -10.53 -1.85
N ALA A 143 -8.74 -10.99 -1.59
CA ALA A 143 -9.87 -10.78 -2.49
C ALA A 143 -10.33 -9.31 -2.51
N ASN A 144 -10.35 -8.65 -1.34
CA ASN A 144 -10.68 -7.24 -1.20
C ASN A 144 -9.67 -6.35 -1.94
N GLN A 145 -8.38 -6.54 -1.70
CA GLN A 145 -7.32 -5.78 -2.39
C GLN A 145 -7.41 -5.94 -3.92
N ALA A 146 -7.73 -7.15 -4.39
CA ALA A 146 -7.91 -7.40 -5.82
C ALA A 146 -9.15 -6.69 -6.39
N ALA A 147 -10.21 -6.50 -5.62
CA ALA A 147 -11.39 -5.76 -6.03
C ALA A 147 -11.13 -4.25 -6.07
N GLU A 148 -10.55 -3.69 -5.02
CA GLU A 148 -10.19 -2.26 -4.91
C GLU A 148 -9.26 -1.83 -6.06
N HIS A 149 -8.22 -2.61 -6.35
CA HIS A 149 -7.30 -2.33 -7.45
C HIS A 149 -8.01 -2.28 -8.81
N ARG A 150 -9.00 -3.15 -9.05
CA ARG A 150 -9.79 -3.15 -10.29
C ARG A 150 -10.68 -1.93 -10.41
N ILE A 151 -11.34 -1.53 -9.34
CA ILE A 151 -12.18 -0.32 -9.30
C ILE A 151 -11.32 0.91 -9.59
N SER A 152 -10.18 1.05 -8.94
CA SER A 152 -9.24 2.15 -9.17
C SER A 152 -8.74 2.20 -10.62
N SER A 153 -8.40 1.05 -11.21
CA SER A 153 -7.91 0.98 -12.60
C SER A 153 -8.96 1.39 -13.64
N ILE A 154 -10.25 1.18 -13.36
CA ILE A 154 -11.34 1.63 -14.24
C ILE A 154 -11.43 3.16 -14.22
N ARG A 155 -11.37 3.76 -13.03
CA ARG A 155 -11.38 5.21 -12.86
C ARG A 155 -10.23 5.88 -13.60
N ASP A 156 -9.01 5.35 -13.48
CA ASP A 156 -7.82 5.91 -14.10
C ASP A 156 -7.84 5.79 -15.63
N ALA A 157 -8.50 4.76 -16.17
CA ALA A 157 -8.72 4.62 -17.61
C ALA A 157 -9.78 5.59 -18.15
N GLY A 158 -10.77 5.99 -17.32
CA GLY A 158 -11.83 6.94 -17.69
C GLY A 158 -11.42 8.41 -17.57
N LEU A 159 -10.34 8.72 -16.86
CA LEU A 159 -9.83 10.09 -16.66
C LEU A 159 -8.74 10.50 -17.66
N ARG A 160 -8.41 9.68 -18.64
CA ARG A 160 -7.51 10.07 -19.73
C ARG A 160 -8.30 10.84 -20.79
N PHE A 161 -8.34 12.16 -20.61
CA PHE A 161 -8.71 13.13 -21.64
C PHE A 161 -7.49 13.52 -22.46
#